data_4ebe74590cc1ed60c447775bf81c5a73
#
_entry.id   4ebe74590cc1ed60c447775bf81c5a73
#
_cell.length_a   1.000
_cell.length_b   1.000
_cell.length_c   1.000
_cell.angle_alpha   90.00
_cell.angle_beta   90.00
_cell.angle_gamma   90.00
#
_symmetry.space_group_name_H-M   'P 1'
#
loop_
_entity.id
_entity.type
_entity.pdbx_description
1 polymer ?
#
loop_
_entity_poly.entity_id
_entity_poly.type
_entity_poly.pdbx_seq_one_letter_code
_entity_poly.pdbx_strand_id
1 'polypeptide(L)'
;MSRQANPASLSPATAPRPVRIGIFDSGVGGLSVMQAIRVRLPHAELLYAADTAYAPYGDRSEEFLCDRSERIARFLCNQGAQMIVVACNTATAAAVAALRAASPTLPLVGVEPGVKPAVALSSARRIGVLATTRTLASEKFRRLAEARADGATLVLQPCPGLADAIEAADARGSGLDVLVERYCAPLRDAGIDVAVLGCTHYVFARALFERALPGVQLVDTADAVARQTARFASELVDRGEAE
;
A
#
# COMPACT_ATOMS: atom_id res chain seq x y z
N MET A 1 12.33 -38.58 -59.45
CA MET A 1 13.08 -38.01 -58.32
C MET A 1 12.25 -36.92 -57.69
N SER A 2 11.44 -37.28 -56.73
CA SER A 2 10.52 -36.35 -56.01
C SER A 2 11.25 -35.70 -54.79
N ARG A 3 11.41 -34.39 -54.81
CA ARG A 3 11.93 -33.62 -53.65
C ARG A 3 10.82 -33.51 -52.60
N GLN A 4 10.99 -34.18 -51.48
CA GLN A 4 10.18 -33.97 -50.30
C GLN A 4 10.52 -32.59 -49.69
N ALA A 5 9.53 -31.72 -49.59
CA ALA A 5 9.63 -30.46 -48.86
C ALA A 5 9.65 -30.76 -47.34
N ASN A 6 10.69 -30.31 -46.70
CA ASN A 6 10.86 -30.37 -45.23
C ASN A 6 9.86 -29.39 -44.59
N PRO A 7 8.95 -29.78 -43.68
CA PRO A 7 8.10 -28.84 -42.99
C PRO A 7 8.96 -28.01 -42.03
N ALA A 8 9.01 -26.69 -42.26
CA ALA A 8 9.64 -25.75 -41.38
C ALA A 8 9.13 -25.94 -39.95
N SER A 9 10.05 -26.24 -39.05
CA SER A 9 9.78 -26.28 -37.60
C SER A 9 9.34 -24.89 -37.14
N LEU A 10 8.05 -24.73 -36.88
CA LEU A 10 7.54 -23.58 -36.13
C LEU A 10 8.13 -23.65 -34.71
N SER A 11 9.10 -22.81 -34.43
CA SER A 11 9.53 -22.57 -33.04
C SER A 11 8.32 -22.18 -32.24
N PRO A 12 8.09 -22.80 -31.06
CA PRO A 12 6.98 -22.37 -30.20
C PRO A 12 7.18 -20.89 -29.85
N ALA A 13 6.19 -20.06 -30.16
CA ALA A 13 6.17 -18.67 -29.72
C ALA A 13 6.39 -18.68 -28.19
N THR A 14 7.48 -18.12 -27.76
CA THR A 14 7.77 -17.96 -26.32
C THR A 14 6.61 -17.18 -25.71
N ALA A 15 5.90 -17.78 -24.77
CA ALA A 15 4.85 -17.08 -24.03
C ALA A 15 5.44 -15.80 -23.42
N PRO A 16 4.75 -14.68 -23.49
CA PRO A 16 5.26 -13.42 -22.95
C PRO A 16 5.63 -13.61 -21.47
N ARG A 17 6.80 -13.13 -21.09
CA ARG A 17 7.26 -13.24 -19.70
C ARG A 17 6.32 -12.44 -18.79
N PRO A 18 5.99 -12.98 -17.63
CA PRO A 18 5.13 -12.27 -16.69
C PRO A 18 5.80 -10.97 -16.21
N VAL A 19 5.01 -9.91 -16.09
CA VAL A 19 5.48 -8.65 -15.48
C VAL A 19 6.00 -8.93 -14.08
N ARG A 20 7.22 -8.47 -13.78
CA ARG A 20 7.83 -8.58 -12.45
C ARG A 20 7.64 -7.30 -11.66
N ILE A 21 6.96 -7.40 -10.52
CA ILE A 21 6.53 -6.28 -9.69
C ILE A 21 7.31 -6.31 -8.37
N GLY A 22 8.10 -5.27 -8.10
CA GLY A 22 8.73 -5.06 -6.82
C GLY A 22 7.78 -4.36 -5.85
N ILE A 23 7.57 -4.94 -4.67
CA ILE A 23 6.69 -4.41 -3.63
C ILE A 23 7.52 -4.24 -2.37
N PHE A 24 7.43 -3.11 -1.68
CA PHE A 24 8.08 -2.98 -0.38
C PHE A 24 7.23 -2.25 0.65
N ASP A 25 7.49 -2.59 1.91
CA ASP A 25 6.89 -2.01 3.10
C ASP A 25 7.95 -1.95 4.22
N SER A 26 7.68 -1.23 5.29
CA SER A 26 8.52 -1.24 6.50
C SER A 26 8.55 -2.59 7.20
N GLY A 27 7.54 -3.42 7.02
CA GLY A 27 7.38 -4.72 7.69
C GLY A 27 6.45 -5.65 6.94
N VAL A 28 5.61 -6.40 7.68
CA VAL A 28 4.65 -7.36 7.12
C VAL A 28 3.36 -6.69 6.61
N GLY A 29 3.12 -5.42 6.95
CA GLY A 29 1.88 -4.70 6.62
C GLY A 29 1.54 -4.75 5.14
N GLY A 30 2.54 -4.58 4.27
CA GLY A 30 2.38 -4.59 2.82
C GLY A 30 1.99 -5.93 2.21
N LEU A 31 2.00 -7.03 2.97
CA LEU A 31 1.50 -8.32 2.50
C LEU A 31 0.02 -8.27 2.15
N SER A 32 -0.76 -7.42 2.81
CA SER A 32 -2.17 -7.17 2.45
C SER A 32 -2.31 -6.60 1.04
N VAL A 33 -1.44 -5.66 0.68
CA VAL A 33 -1.36 -5.08 -0.67
C VAL A 33 -0.88 -6.11 -1.68
N MET A 34 0.17 -6.87 -1.35
CA MET A 34 0.69 -7.93 -2.21
C MET A 34 -0.38 -8.98 -2.50
N GLN A 35 -1.16 -9.39 -1.50
CA GLN A 35 -2.26 -10.35 -1.67
C GLN A 35 -3.33 -9.79 -2.63
N ALA A 36 -3.72 -8.52 -2.48
CA ALA A 36 -4.68 -7.89 -3.39
C ALA A 36 -4.15 -7.82 -4.84
N ILE A 37 -2.84 -7.54 -5.02
CA ILE A 37 -2.18 -7.57 -6.32
C ILE A 37 -2.19 -8.99 -6.90
N ARG A 38 -1.86 -10.01 -6.09
CA ARG A 38 -1.86 -11.43 -6.52
C ARG A 38 -3.22 -11.88 -7.03
N VAL A 39 -4.30 -11.49 -6.34
CA VAL A 39 -5.67 -11.81 -6.77
C VAL A 39 -5.98 -11.19 -8.14
N ARG A 40 -5.52 -9.97 -8.38
CA ARG A 40 -5.81 -9.22 -9.61
C ARG A 40 -4.88 -9.54 -10.77
N LEU A 41 -3.64 -9.89 -10.47
CA LEU A 41 -2.58 -10.24 -11.42
C LEU A 41 -1.99 -11.63 -11.07
N PRO A 42 -2.75 -12.71 -11.29
CA PRO A 42 -2.35 -14.06 -10.85
C PRO A 42 -1.07 -14.56 -11.49
N HIS A 43 -0.72 -14.07 -12.68
CA HIS A 43 0.46 -14.48 -13.44
C HIS A 43 1.67 -13.58 -13.24
N ALA A 44 1.54 -12.42 -12.57
CA ALA A 44 2.68 -11.54 -12.31
C ALA A 44 3.69 -12.19 -11.36
N GLU A 45 4.98 -11.93 -11.57
CA GLU A 45 6.02 -12.25 -10.60
C GLU A 45 6.08 -11.14 -9.55
N LEU A 46 5.90 -11.51 -8.28
CA LEU A 46 5.89 -10.55 -7.16
C LEU A 46 7.16 -10.74 -6.32
N LEU A 47 7.95 -9.68 -6.21
CA LEU A 47 9.09 -9.57 -5.30
C LEU A 47 8.67 -8.71 -4.12
N TYR A 48 8.76 -9.24 -2.90
CA TYR A 48 8.41 -8.48 -1.69
C TYR A 48 9.65 -8.23 -0.83
N ALA A 49 9.84 -6.97 -0.43
CA ALA A 49 10.87 -6.57 0.52
C ALA A 49 10.22 -5.96 1.77
N ALA A 50 10.38 -6.61 2.93
CA ALA A 50 10.03 -6.09 4.24
C ALA A 50 11.28 -5.49 4.88
N ASP A 51 11.29 -4.19 5.17
CA ASP A 51 12.45 -3.49 5.76
C ASP A 51 12.45 -3.58 7.30
N THR A 52 12.20 -4.78 7.82
CA THR A 52 11.96 -5.06 9.25
C THR A 52 13.10 -4.63 10.17
N ALA A 53 14.35 -4.67 9.68
CA ALA A 53 15.52 -4.21 10.45
C ALA A 53 15.48 -2.71 10.78
N TYR A 54 14.67 -1.92 10.06
CA TYR A 54 14.56 -0.48 10.21
C TYR A 54 13.17 0.00 10.61
N ALA A 55 12.24 -0.94 10.79
CA ALA A 55 10.92 -0.68 11.36
C ALA A 55 11.07 -0.18 12.82
N PRO A 56 10.12 0.64 13.33
CA PRO A 56 9.00 1.24 12.60
C PRO A 56 9.39 2.48 11.80
N TYR A 57 8.70 2.74 10.69
CA TYR A 57 8.91 3.94 9.88
C TYR A 57 8.18 5.19 10.43
N GLY A 58 7.20 4.98 11.31
CA GLY A 58 6.33 6.05 11.84
C GLY A 58 7.07 7.18 12.54
N ASP A 59 8.23 6.89 13.14
CA ASP A 59 9.04 7.82 13.94
C ASP A 59 10.36 8.24 13.27
N ARG A 60 10.64 7.74 12.05
CA ARG A 60 11.88 8.05 11.32
C ARG A 60 11.80 9.41 10.62
N SER A 61 12.95 10.04 10.40
CA SER A 61 13.03 11.29 9.63
C SER A 61 12.65 11.07 8.16
N GLU A 62 12.24 12.12 7.47
CA GLU A 62 11.92 12.07 6.05
C GLU A 62 13.14 11.71 5.21
N GLU A 63 14.30 12.30 5.52
CA GLU A 63 15.58 12.01 4.87
C GLU A 63 15.92 10.52 4.97
N PHE A 64 15.81 9.94 6.17
CA PHE A 64 16.04 8.52 6.39
C PHE A 64 15.10 7.66 5.53
N LEU A 65 13.81 8.01 5.49
CA LEU A 65 12.81 7.27 4.71
C LEU A 65 13.05 7.37 3.22
N CYS A 66 13.51 8.52 2.72
CA CYS A 66 13.90 8.70 1.32
C CYS A 66 15.10 7.81 0.97
N ASP A 67 16.18 7.85 1.75
CA ASP A 67 17.38 7.01 1.52
C ASP A 67 17.02 5.51 1.54
N ARG A 68 16.25 5.06 2.55
CA ARG A 68 15.83 3.66 2.64
C ARG A 68 14.99 3.24 1.45
N SER A 69 13.99 4.05 1.10
CA SER A 69 13.09 3.76 -0.03
C SER A 69 13.84 3.68 -1.36
N GLU A 70 14.81 4.55 -1.59
CA GLU A 70 15.65 4.53 -2.78
C GLU A 70 16.50 3.26 -2.86
N ARG A 71 17.16 2.88 -1.74
CA ARG A 71 17.96 1.65 -1.68
C ARG A 71 17.13 0.40 -1.96
N ILE A 72 15.93 0.30 -1.37
CA ILE A 72 15.06 -0.84 -1.57
C ILE A 72 14.51 -0.87 -3.01
N ALA A 73 14.08 0.27 -3.55
CA ALA A 73 13.62 0.35 -4.94
C ALA A 73 14.73 -0.07 -5.92
N ARG A 74 15.96 0.44 -5.73
CA ARG A 74 17.14 0.03 -6.52
C ARG A 74 17.43 -1.47 -6.40
N PHE A 75 17.37 -2.01 -5.19
CA PHE A 75 17.54 -3.46 -4.96
C PHE A 75 16.49 -4.27 -5.75
N LEU A 76 15.21 -3.91 -5.67
CA LEU A 76 14.14 -4.60 -6.39
C LEU A 76 14.31 -4.50 -7.91
N CYS A 77 14.71 -3.33 -8.43
CA CYS A 77 15.04 -3.16 -9.86
C CYS A 77 16.21 -4.04 -10.28
N ASN A 78 17.25 -4.16 -9.46
CA ASN A 78 18.39 -5.06 -9.72
C ASN A 78 17.99 -6.54 -9.69
N GLN A 79 16.89 -6.90 -9.02
CA GLN A 79 16.26 -8.22 -9.07
C GLN A 79 15.30 -8.37 -10.28
N GLY A 80 15.27 -7.40 -11.17
CA GLY A 80 14.49 -7.40 -12.41
C GLY A 80 13.06 -6.87 -12.25
N ALA A 81 12.72 -6.16 -11.18
CA ALA A 81 11.42 -5.50 -11.09
C ALA A 81 11.28 -4.42 -12.17
N GLN A 82 10.20 -4.47 -12.92
CA GLN A 82 9.87 -3.55 -14.02
C GLN A 82 8.97 -2.40 -13.54
N MET A 83 8.41 -2.52 -12.35
CA MET A 83 7.66 -1.47 -11.65
C MET A 83 7.80 -1.65 -10.14
N ILE A 84 7.56 -0.58 -9.40
CA ILE A 84 7.65 -0.58 -7.93
C ILE A 84 6.32 -0.18 -7.30
N VAL A 85 5.93 -0.92 -6.27
CA VAL A 85 4.80 -0.59 -5.38
C VAL A 85 5.35 -0.27 -4.00
N VAL A 86 5.19 0.97 -3.57
CA VAL A 86 5.48 1.42 -2.21
C VAL A 86 4.23 1.15 -1.37
N ALA A 87 4.17 -0.02 -0.73
CA ALA A 87 2.99 -0.46 0.00
C ALA A 87 2.84 0.23 1.38
N CYS A 88 3.86 0.91 1.88
CA CYS A 88 3.85 1.64 3.13
C CYS A 88 3.29 3.07 2.97
N ASN A 89 2.26 3.44 3.75
CA ASN A 89 1.72 4.80 3.75
C ASN A 89 2.78 5.83 4.18
N THR A 90 3.55 5.52 5.21
CA THR A 90 4.60 6.40 5.75
C THR A 90 5.71 6.62 4.72
N ALA A 91 6.22 5.55 4.09
CA ALA A 91 7.21 5.65 3.03
C ALA A 91 6.65 6.38 1.79
N THR A 92 5.40 6.11 1.43
CA THR A 92 4.74 6.82 0.32
C THR A 92 4.67 8.33 0.58
N ALA A 93 4.30 8.72 1.80
CA ALA A 93 4.20 10.13 2.16
C ALA A 93 5.55 10.84 2.07
N ALA A 94 6.62 10.20 2.53
CA ALA A 94 7.98 10.76 2.57
C ALA A 94 8.69 10.68 1.21
N ALA A 95 8.69 9.52 0.53
CA ALA A 95 9.68 9.22 -0.49
C ALA A 95 9.14 9.14 -1.93
N VAL A 96 7.85 8.93 -2.16
CA VAL A 96 7.33 8.65 -3.53
C VAL A 96 7.62 9.78 -4.52
N ALA A 97 7.57 11.04 -4.10
CA ALA A 97 7.88 12.16 -4.98
C ALA A 97 9.36 12.15 -5.43
N ALA A 98 10.27 11.91 -4.49
CA ALA A 98 11.71 11.81 -4.77
C ALA A 98 12.02 10.60 -5.67
N LEU A 99 11.43 9.44 -5.40
CA LEU A 99 11.60 8.23 -6.24
C LEU A 99 11.14 8.46 -7.68
N ARG A 100 10.00 9.14 -7.89
CA ARG A 100 9.52 9.49 -9.22
C ARG A 100 10.44 10.46 -9.95
N ALA A 101 11.00 11.43 -9.24
CA ALA A 101 11.96 12.36 -9.82
C ALA A 101 13.28 11.68 -10.21
N ALA A 102 13.76 10.75 -9.37
CA ALA A 102 14.99 9.99 -9.61
C ALA A 102 14.85 8.95 -10.74
N SER A 103 13.64 8.43 -10.98
CA SER A 103 13.39 7.39 -11.98
C SER A 103 12.08 7.66 -12.74
N PRO A 104 12.05 8.67 -13.64
CA PRO A 104 10.83 9.12 -14.31
C PRO A 104 10.16 8.08 -15.20
N THR A 105 10.93 7.13 -15.74
CA THR A 105 10.44 6.06 -16.62
C THR A 105 9.96 4.83 -15.88
N LEU A 106 10.35 4.66 -14.60
CA LEU A 106 9.96 3.52 -13.79
C LEU A 106 8.51 3.71 -13.29
N PRO A 107 7.56 2.84 -13.66
CA PRO A 107 6.21 2.91 -13.11
C PRO A 107 6.25 2.72 -11.59
N LEU A 108 5.68 3.67 -10.85
CA LEU A 108 5.73 3.68 -9.41
C LEU A 108 4.34 3.96 -8.81
N VAL A 109 3.83 2.99 -8.06
CA VAL A 109 2.58 3.06 -7.32
C VAL A 109 2.89 3.30 -5.85
N GLY A 110 2.28 4.32 -5.26
CA GLY A 110 2.30 4.54 -3.82
C GLY A 110 0.91 4.32 -3.24
N VAL A 111 0.84 4.05 -1.94
CA VAL A 111 -0.41 3.96 -1.21
C VAL A 111 -0.75 5.30 -0.56
N GLU A 112 -2.02 5.68 -0.61
CA GLU A 112 -2.54 6.88 0.07
C GLU A 112 -3.71 6.49 0.96
N PRO A 113 -3.89 7.14 2.12
CA PRO A 113 -5.08 6.91 2.93
C PRO A 113 -6.36 7.10 2.12
N GLY A 114 -7.34 6.22 2.33
CA GLY A 114 -8.55 6.10 1.54
C GLY A 114 -9.58 7.21 1.80
N VAL A 115 -9.17 8.49 1.84
CA VAL A 115 -10.07 9.64 2.09
C VAL A 115 -11.17 9.72 1.04
N LYS A 116 -10.82 9.65 -0.24
CA LYS A 116 -11.82 9.74 -1.33
C LYS A 116 -12.92 8.69 -1.25
N PRO A 117 -12.61 7.37 -1.15
CA PRO A 117 -13.65 6.36 -0.99
C PRO A 117 -14.42 6.51 0.34
N ALA A 118 -13.77 6.93 1.42
CA ALA A 118 -14.43 7.16 2.70
C ALA A 118 -15.46 8.29 2.61
N VAL A 119 -15.15 9.39 1.94
CA VAL A 119 -16.09 10.50 1.68
C VAL A 119 -17.31 10.03 0.88
N ALA A 120 -17.10 9.17 -0.10
CA ALA A 120 -18.19 8.63 -0.92
C ALA A 120 -19.13 7.68 -0.13
N LEU A 121 -18.63 7.04 0.92
CA LEU A 121 -19.37 6.09 1.76
C LEU A 121 -20.04 6.77 2.97
N SER A 122 -19.52 7.90 3.43
CA SER A 122 -19.98 8.56 4.64
C SER A 122 -21.28 9.34 4.42
N SER A 123 -22.32 8.95 5.11
CA SER A 123 -23.60 9.67 5.16
C SER A 123 -23.58 10.82 6.18
N ALA A 124 -22.90 10.64 7.29
CA ALA A 124 -22.76 11.66 8.34
C ALA A 124 -21.70 12.74 7.99
N ARG A 125 -20.91 12.53 6.92
CA ARG A 125 -19.81 13.42 6.53
C ARG A 125 -18.78 13.63 7.65
N ARG A 126 -18.61 12.60 8.50
CA ARG A 126 -17.68 12.57 9.65
C ARG A 126 -16.83 11.31 9.55
N ILE A 127 -15.58 11.46 9.17
CA ILE A 127 -14.69 10.36 8.79
C ILE A 127 -13.52 10.32 9.75
N GLY A 128 -13.28 9.19 10.41
CA GLY A 128 -12.07 8.92 11.17
C GLY A 128 -10.92 8.54 10.25
N VAL A 129 -9.71 9.04 10.51
CA VAL A 129 -8.51 8.63 9.79
C VAL A 129 -7.47 8.19 10.81
N LEU A 130 -7.32 6.86 10.94
CA LEU A 130 -6.28 6.26 11.79
C LEU A 130 -5.01 6.04 10.95
N ALA A 131 -3.90 6.63 11.37
CA ALA A 131 -2.63 6.47 10.67
C ALA A 131 -1.44 6.73 11.62
N THR A 132 -0.23 6.54 11.13
CA THR A 132 0.97 6.93 11.88
C THR A 132 1.05 8.45 12.02
N THR A 133 1.68 8.92 13.10
CA THR A 133 1.89 10.36 13.33
C THR A 133 2.52 11.03 12.12
N ARG A 134 3.55 10.42 11.53
CA ARG A 134 4.24 10.95 10.36
C ARG A 134 3.34 11.03 9.12
N THR A 135 2.51 10.02 8.88
CA THR A 135 1.57 10.05 7.75
C THR A 135 0.62 11.25 7.87
N LEU A 136 0.00 11.44 9.04
CA LEU A 136 -0.95 12.53 9.25
C LEU A 136 -0.29 13.92 9.26
N ALA A 137 0.95 14.04 9.72
CA ALA A 137 1.71 15.28 9.72
C ALA A 137 2.33 15.63 8.36
N SER A 138 2.28 14.72 7.36
CA SER A 138 2.92 14.94 6.07
C SER A 138 2.18 15.97 5.21
N GLU A 139 2.94 16.75 4.47
CA GLU A 139 2.40 17.68 3.46
C GLU A 139 1.56 16.94 2.40
N LYS A 140 1.97 15.73 2.04
CA LYS A 140 1.22 14.89 1.10
C LYS A 140 -0.17 14.55 1.63
N PHE A 141 -0.30 14.20 2.92
CA PHE A 141 -1.60 13.92 3.52
C PHE A 141 -2.46 15.19 3.62
N ARG A 142 -1.85 16.33 3.99
CA ARG A 142 -2.55 17.62 4.04
C ARG A 142 -3.17 17.95 2.68
N ARG A 143 -2.40 17.86 1.58
CA ARG A 143 -2.90 18.08 0.21
C ARG A 143 -3.99 17.08 -0.19
N LEU A 144 -3.84 15.81 0.20
CA LEU A 144 -4.85 14.79 -0.03
C LEU A 144 -6.17 15.13 0.67
N ALA A 145 -6.11 15.54 1.94
CA ALA A 145 -7.27 15.93 2.73
C ALA A 145 -7.98 17.14 2.10
N GLU A 146 -7.23 18.21 1.79
CA GLU A 146 -7.75 19.41 1.13
C GLU A 146 -8.43 19.11 -0.22
N ALA A 147 -7.81 18.24 -1.03
CA ALA A 147 -8.32 17.90 -2.37
C ALA A 147 -9.49 16.90 -2.36
N ARG A 148 -9.69 16.15 -1.28
CA ARG A 148 -10.60 14.99 -1.27
C ARG A 148 -11.63 14.98 -0.15
N ALA A 149 -11.51 15.83 0.86
CA ALA A 149 -12.50 15.87 1.95
C ALA A 149 -13.88 16.34 1.47
N ASP A 150 -13.95 17.15 0.43
CA ASP A 150 -15.21 17.60 -0.19
C ASP A 150 -16.25 18.06 0.86
N GLY A 151 -15.81 18.89 1.81
CA GLY A 151 -16.64 19.40 2.92
C GLY A 151 -16.93 18.41 4.04
N ALA A 152 -16.43 17.16 3.99
CA ALA A 152 -16.52 16.25 5.11
C ALA A 152 -15.53 16.62 6.22
N THR A 153 -15.91 16.37 7.47
CA THR A 153 -15.04 16.53 8.64
C THR A 153 -14.14 15.29 8.77
N LEU A 154 -12.84 15.49 8.68
CA LEU A 154 -11.85 14.44 8.95
C LEU A 154 -11.40 14.51 10.41
N VAL A 155 -11.67 13.47 11.20
CA VAL A 155 -11.19 13.31 12.57
C VAL A 155 -9.89 12.50 12.51
N LEU A 156 -8.76 13.19 12.69
CA LEU A 156 -7.44 12.58 12.55
C LEU A 156 -7.02 11.94 13.86
N GLN A 157 -6.71 10.65 13.81
CA GLN A 157 -6.27 9.86 14.96
C GLN A 157 -4.86 9.30 14.71
N PRO A 158 -3.82 9.93 15.25
CA PRO A 158 -2.48 9.33 15.26
C PRO A 158 -2.46 8.12 16.20
N CYS A 159 -1.82 7.03 15.74
CA CYS A 159 -1.77 5.76 16.46
C CYS A 159 -0.30 5.32 16.68
N PRO A 160 0.49 6.06 17.49
CA PRO A 160 1.88 5.69 17.76
C PRO A 160 1.97 4.30 18.41
N GLY A 161 2.95 3.49 18.00
CA GLY A 161 3.18 2.13 18.51
C GLY A 161 2.18 1.06 18.04
N LEU A 162 1.07 1.43 17.37
CA LEU A 162 0.08 0.43 16.95
C LEU A 162 0.59 -0.49 15.83
N ALA A 163 1.34 0.05 14.87
CA ALA A 163 1.94 -0.76 13.82
C ALA A 163 2.94 -1.78 14.39
N ASP A 164 3.75 -1.36 15.37
CA ASP A 164 4.73 -2.21 16.05
C ASP A 164 4.06 -3.30 16.86
N ALA A 165 2.99 -2.95 17.58
CA ALA A 165 2.22 -3.92 18.33
C ALA A 165 1.58 -4.98 17.42
N ILE A 166 1.15 -4.59 16.22
CA ILE A 166 0.62 -5.54 15.21
C ILE A 166 1.76 -6.38 14.63
N GLU A 167 2.91 -5.79 14.30
CA GLU A 167 4.08 -6.52 13.77
C GLU A 167 4.58 -7.56 14.79
N ALA A 168 4.60 -7.22 16.07
CA ALA A 168 5.04 -8.07 17.17
C ALA A 168 3.96 -9.03 17.70
N ALA A 169 2.70 -8.90 17.23
CA ALA A 169 1.57 -9.65 17.75
C ALA A 169 1.76 -11.15 17.54
N ASP A 170 2.08 -11.84 18.64
CA ASP A 170 2.00 -13.28 18.69
C ASP A 170 0.60 -13.73 19.16
N ALA A 171 0.32 -15.02 19.07
CA ALA A 171 -0.95 -15.63 19.45
C ALA A 171 -1.32 -15.51 20.95
N ARG A 172 -0.53 -14.79 21.77
CA ARG A 172 -0.62 -14.75 23.24
C ARG A 172 -1.27 -13.49 23.82
N GLY A 173 -1.85 -12.62 22.98
CA GLY A 173 -2.60 -11.45 23.45
C GLY A 173 -1.67 -10.30 23.89
N SER A 174 -1.26 -9.51 22.92
CA SER A 174 -0.25 -8.44 23.05
C SER A 174 -0.79 -7.13 23.67
N GLY A 175 -1.97 -7.07 24.26
CA GLY A 175 -2.62 -5.80 24.65
C GLY A 175 -3.04 -4.96 23.45
N LEU A 176 -3.09 -5.55 22.25
CA LEU A 176 -3.45 -4.89 21.00
C LEU A 176 -4.88 -4.36 21.02
N ASP A 177 -5.79 -5.10 21.69
CA ASP A 177 -7.17 -4.70 21.93
C ASP A 177 -7.26 -3.40 22.73
N VAL A 178 -6.43 -3.25 23.78
CA VAL A 178 -6.36 -2.02 24.59
C VAL A 178 -5.87 -0.84 23.77
N LEU A 179 -4.85 -1.04 22.92
CA LEU A 179 -4.36 0.01 22.03
C LEU A 179 -5.41 0.41 20.99
N VAL A 180 -6.07 -0.56 20.36
CA VAL A 180 -7.12 -0.28 19.39
C VAL A 180 -8.28 0.46 20.03
N GLU A 181 -8.76 0.03 21.21
CA GLU A 181 -9.82 0.71 21.95
C GLU A 181 -9.42 2.16 22.29
N ARG A 182 -8.20 2.37 22.78
CA ARG A 182 -7.66 3.70 23.09
C ARG A 182 -7.74 4.65 21.89
N TYR A 183 -7.42 4.17 20.69
CA TYR A 183 -7.43 5.01 19.48
C TYR A 183 -8.81 5.12 18.85
N CYS A 184 -9.71 4.16 19.09
CA CYS A 184 -11.08 4.19 18.58
C CYS A 184 -12.02 5.06 19.44
N ALA A 185 -11.81 5.14 20.76
CA ALA A 185 -12.69 5.90 21.66
C ALA A 185 -12.92 7.36 21.22
N PRO A 186 -11.89 8.17 20.91
CA PRO A 186 -12.11 9.55 20.45
C PRO A 186 -12.88 9.64 19.13
N LEU A 187 -12.72 8.67 18.25
CA LEU A 187 -13.43 8.62 16.97
C LEU A 187 -14.91 8.29 17.16
N ARG A 188 -15.20 7.36 18.06
CA ARG A 188 -16.56 6.99 18.46
C ARG A 188 -17.29 8.19 19.08
N ASP A 189 -16.62 8.91 20.00
CA ASP A 189 -17.14 10.12 20.65
C ASP A 189 -17.39 11.25 19.63
N ALA A 190 -16.56 11.31 18.57
CA ALA A 190 -16.74 12.24 17.48
C ALA A 190 -17.91 11.87 16.55
N GLY A 191 -18.54 10.71 16.69
CA GLY A 191 -19.70 10.28 15.90
C GLY A 191 -19.36 10.05 14.44
N ILE A 192 -18.22 9.43 14.15
CA ILE A 192 -17.85 9.04 12.77
C ILE A 192 -18.73 7.90 12.29
N ASP A 193 -18.98 7.83 10.99
CA ASP A 193 -19.70 6.71 10.34
C ASP A 193 -18.79 5.89 9.41
N VAL A 194 -17.62 6.43 9.07
CA VAL A 194 -16.58 5.74 8.28
C VAL A 194 -15.23 5.95 8.94
N ALA A 195 -14.40 4.91 8.98
CA ALA A 195 -13.02 4.98 9.46
C ALA A 195 -12.04 4.47 8.40
N VAL A 196 -11.01 5.27 8.11
CA VAL A 196 -9.92 4.92 7.18
C VAL A 196 -8.79 4.26 7.97
N LEU A 197 -8.42 3.05 7.58
CA LEU A 197 -7.22 2.36 8.05
C LEU A 197 -6.02 2.85 7.22
N GLY A 198 -5.42 3.96 7.64
CA GLY A 198 -4.34 4.67 6.93
C GLY A 198 -2.94 4.10 7.16
N CYS A 199 -2.84 2.85 7.58
CA CYS A 199 -1.60 2.08 7.70
C CYS A 199 -1.85 0.64 7.25
N THR A 200 -0.93 0.08 6.49
CA THR A 200 -1.00 -1.30 5.96
C THR A 200 -1.13 -2.36 7.06
N HIS A 201 -0.51 -2.13 8.21
CA HIS A 201 -0.60 -3.03 9.36
C HIS A 201 -2.01 -3.12 9.95
N TYR A 202 -2.78 -2.03 9.92
CA TYR A 202 -4.08 -1.97 10.61
C TYR A 202 -5.12 -2.95 10.05
N VAL A 203 -4.95 -3.36 8.80
CA VAL A 203 -5.82 -4.38 8.17
C VAL A 203 -5.78 -5.72 8.94
N PHE A 204 -4.64 -6.08 9.53
CA PHE A 204 -4.50 -7.30 10.32
C PHE A 204 -5.23 -7.25 11.67
N ALA A 205 -5.50 -6.04 12.16
CA ALA A 205 -6.29 -5.81 13.37
C ALA A 205 -7.77 -5.46 13.05
N ARG A 206 -8.25 -5.64 11.82
CA ARG A 206 -9.59 -5.26 11.36
C ARG A 206 -10.69 -5.69 12.33
N ALA A 207 -10.68 -6.96 12.78
CA ALA A 207 -11.69 -7.47 13.71
C ALA A 207 -11.69 -6.74 15.08
N LEU A 208 -10.55 -6.20 15.51
CA LEU A 208 -10.47 -5.37 16.73
C LEU A 208 -11.11 -3.99 16.48
N PHE A 209 -10.84 -3.39 15.35
CA PHE A 209 -11.46 -2.12 14.96
C PHE A 209 -12.98 -2.24 14.80
N GLU A 210 -13.47 -3.32 14.19
CA GLU A 210 -14.90 -3.58 14.04
C GLU A 210 -15.62 -3.71 15.39
N ARG A 211 -14.96 -4.33 16.38
CA ARG A 211 -15.49 -4.39 17.76
C ARG A 211 -15.45 -3.03 18.47
N ALA A 212 -14.36 -2.27 18.30
CA ALA A 212 -14.19 -0.97 18.94
C ALA A 212 -15.03 0.14 18.31
N LEU A 213 -15.41 0.01 17.05
CA LEU A 213 -16.19 0.97 16.25
C LEU A 213 -17.46 0.30 15.68
N PRO A 214 -18.41 -0.13 16.53
CA PRO A 214 -19.61 -0.81 16.07
C PRO A 214 -20.44 0.11 15.15
N GLY A 215 -20.87 -0.40 14.00
CA GLY A 215 -21.65 0.35 13.01
C GLY A 215 -20.83 1.31 12.13
N VAL A 216 -19.54 1.46 12.36
CA VAL A 216 -18.64 2.29 11.53
C VAL A 216 -18.07 1.44 10.39
N GLN A 217 -18.15 1.96 9.16
CA GLN A 217 -17.61 1.26 8.00
C GLN A 217 -16.09 1.46 7.90
N LEU A 218 -15.33 0.36 7.83
CA LEU A 218 -13.87 0.42 7.71
C LEU A 218 -13.43 0.42 6.24
N VAL A 219 -12.57 1.37 5.90
CA VAL A 219 -11.98 1.54 4.56
C VAL A 219 -10.48 1.31 4.62
N ASP A 220 -9.98 0.39 3.81
CA ASP A 220 -8.55 0.24 3.50
C ASP A 220 -8.29 0.51 2.01
N THR A 221 -7.04 0.43 1.58
CA THR A 221 -6.63 0.84 0.24
C THR A 221 -5.96 -0.25 -0.58
N ALA A 222 -5.87 -1.48 -0.06
CA ALA A 222 -5.15 -2.56 -0.72
C ALA A 222 -5.70 -2.85 -2.14
N ASP A 223 -7.03 -2.93 -2.29
CA ASP A 223 -7.65 -3.16 -3.59
C ASP A 223 -7.47 -1.97 -4.56
N ALA A 224 -7.49 -0.72 -4.06
CA ALA A 224 -7.23 0.46 -4.88
C ALA A 224 -5.79 0.48 -5.42
N VAL A 225 -4.81 0.10 -4.59
CA VAL A 225 -3.42 -0.06 -4.99
C VAL A 225 -3.29 -1.17 -6.03
N ALA A 226 -3.95 -2.31 -5.82
CA ALA A 226 -3.94 -3.43 -6.77
C ALA A 226 -4.53 -3.05 -8.13
N ARG A 227 -5.63 -2.27 -8.18
CA ARG A 227 -6.18 -1.73 -9.44
C ARG A 227 -5.19 -0.85 -10.18
N GLN A 228 -4.53 0.07 -9.46
CA GLN A 228 -3.54 0.96 -10.06
C GLN A 228 -2.32 0.19 -10.56
N THR A 229 -1.87 -0.80 -9.80
CA THR A 229 -0.77 -1.70 -10.19
C THR A 229 -1.12 -2.46 -11.47
N ALA A 230 -2.34 -3.01 -11.57
CA ALA A 230 -2.79 -3.73 -12.76
C ALA A 230 -2.82 -2.83 -14.00
N ARG A 231 -3.24 -1.57 -13.85
CA ARG A 231 -3.21 -0.61 -14.96
C ARG A 231 -1.79 -0.39 -15.48
N PHE A 232 -0.83 -0.15 -14.60
CA PHE A 232 0.57 0.05 -15.02
C PHE A 232 1.20 -1.22 -15.56
N ALA A 233 0.86 -2.39 -15.03
CA ALA A 233 1.31 -3.66 -15.57
C ALA A 233 0.80 -3.89 -17.01
N SER A 234 -0.46 -3.54 -17.30
CA SER A 234 -1.00 -3.59 -18.66
C SER A 234 -0.25 -2.65 -19.62
N GLU A 235 0.03 -1.41 -19.17
CA GLU A 235 0.79 -0.43 -19.97
C GLU A 235 2.22 -0.92 -20.30
N LEU A 236 2.86 -1.70 -19.40
CA LEU A 236 4.17 -2.30 -19.65
C LEU A 236 4.10 -3.42 -20.71
N VAL A 237 3.09 -4.28 -20.64
CA VAL A 237 2.84 -5.33 -21.64
C VAL A 237 2.60 -4.71 -23.02
N ASP A 238 1.74 -3.67 -23.08
CA ASP A 238 1.40 -3.01 -24.35
C ASP A 238 2.61 -2.33 -25.02
N ARG A 239 3.63 -1.93 -24.23
CA ARG A 239 4.89 -1.37 -24.75
C ARG A 239 5.92 -2.43 -25.19
N GLY A 240 5.65 -3.71 -24.97
CA GLY A 240 6.64 -4.76 -25.19
C GLY A 240 7.78 -4.80 -24.18
N GLU A 241 7.62 -4.10 -23.03
CA GLU A 241 8.64 -4.03 -21.97
C GLU A 241 8.57 -5.23 -21.00
N ALA A 242 7.63 -6.13 -21.22
CA ALA A 242 7.39 -7.35 -20.44
C ALA A 242 7.76 -8.64 -21.26
N GLU A 243 8.64 -8.51 -22.23
CA GLU A 243 9.18 -9.65 -22.99
C GLU A 243 10.29 -10.41 -22.25
#